data_aee0afffd07c6ed838fb08770e593344
#
_entry.id   aee0afffd07c6ed838fb08770e593344
#
_cell.length_a   1.000
_cell.length_b   1.000
_cell.length_c   1.000
_cell.angle_alpha   90.00
_cell.angle_beta   90.00
_cell.angle_gamma   90.00
#
_symmetry.space_group_name_H-M   'P 1'
#
loop_
_entity.id
_entity.type
_entity.pdbx_description
1 polymer ?
#
loop_
_entity_poly.entity_id
_entity_poly.type
_entity_poly.pdbx_seq_one_letter_code
_entity_poly.pdbx_strand_id
1 'polypeptide(L)'
;MNGLQFTLTLPGVDEIAVIDFTHREALSQPFKLALNVASKDGNLDAVELLDREASLTIWQDGEPLRRVHGIISEFGRGDRGHRRTFYSLVLRPALWRLSLRQNSRIFQKVDPLTIINTLCDERGITDVSFAVTREPEQREYCVQYRETDLAFIERLAAEEGLFYFHEFEARDG
;
A
#
# COMPACT_ATOMS: atom_id res chain seq x y z
N MET A 1 1.97 -14.41 -28.32
CA MET A 1 0.87 -14.96 -27.50
C MET A 1 -0.06 -13.80 -27.22
N ASN A 2 -1.25 -13.84 -27.78
CA ASN A 2 -2.27 -12.83 -27.53
C ASN A 2 -2.99 -13.22 -26.25
N GLY A 3 -3.02 -12.34 -25.26
CA GLY A 3 -3.74 -12.58 -24.00
C GLY A 3 -3.18 -11.80 -22.82
N LEU A 4 -3.88 -11.89 -21.71
CA LEU A 4 -3.46 -11.30 -20.45
C LEU A 4 -2.32 -12.11 -19.83
N GLN A 5 -1.28 -11.42 -19.39
CA GLN A 5 -0.17 -11.99 -18.62
C GLN A 5 0.03 -11.20 -17.35
N PHE A 6 0.55 -11.86 -16.32
CA PHE A 6 0.77 -11.26 -15.01
C PHE A 6 2.19 -11.51 -14.55
N THR A 7 2.91 -10.47 -14.18
CA THR A 7 4.25 -10.58 -13.61
C THR A 7 4.28 -9.92 -12.24
N LEU A 8 4.85 -10.60 -11.27
CA LEU A 8 5.06 -10.07 -9.93
C LEU A 8 6.56 -9.89 -9.70
N THR A 9 6.95 -8.69 -9.31
CA THR A 9 8.32 -8.36 -8.93
C THR A 9 8.40 -8.30 -7.41
N LEU A 10 9.26 -9.13 -6.81
CA LEU A 10 9.57 -9.15 -5.38
C LEU A 10 11.07 -8.91 -5.20
N PRO A 11 11.50 -8.22 -4.13
CA PRO A 11 12.92 -8.02 -3.87
C PRO A 11 13.62 -9.35 -3.60
N GLY A 12 14.73 -9.60 -4.32
CA GLY A 12 15.53 -10.80 -4.15
C GLY A 12 14.90 -12.11 -4.63
N VAL A 13 13.81 -12.06 -5.39
CA VAL A 13 13.12 -13.26 -5.93
C VAL A 13 13.08 -13.21 -7.45
N ASP A 14 13.85 -14.06 -8.11
CA ASP A 14 13.98 -14.06 -9.58
C ASP A 14 12.82 -14.74 -10.30
N GLU A 15 12.29 -15.84 -9.77
CA GLU A 15 11.22 -16.61 -10.40
C GLU A 15 10.01 -16.78 -9.48
N ILE A 16 8.95 -16.05 -9.78
CA ILE A 16 7.65 -16.23 -9.14
C ILE A 16 6.53 -16.19 -10.16
N ALA A 17 5.60 -17.11 -10.06
CA ALA A 17 4.45 -17.21 -10.94
C ALA A 17 3.19 -16.79 -10.19
N VAL A 18 2.44 -15.85 -10.74
CA VAL A 18 1.12 -15.47 -10.24
C VAL A 18 0.11 -16.56 -10.63
N ILE A 19 -0.62 -17.08 -9.66
CA ILE A 19 -1.69 -18.06 -9.85
C ILE A 19 -3.02 -17.34 -10.02
N ASP A 20 -3.34 -16.51 -9.04
CA ASP A 20 -4.51 -15.66 -9.03
C ASP A 20 -4.26 -14.43 -8.14
N PHE A 21 -5.12 -13.43 -8.29
CA PHE A 21 -5.12 -12.28 -7.41
C PHE A 21 -6.51 -11.64 -7.32
N THR A 22 -6.71 -10.90 -6.25
CA THR A 22 -7.87 -10.03 -6.06
C THR A 22 -7.39 -8.65 -5.68
N HIS A 23 -7.75 -7.64 -6.47
CA HIS A 23 -7.46 -6.23 -6.20
C HIS A 23 -8.74 -5.50 -5.78
N ARG A 24 -8.68 -4.81 -4.66
CA ARG A 24 -9.77 -3.96 -4.15
C ARG A 24 -9.21 -2.57 -3.89
N GLU A 25 -9.83 -1.57 -4.47
CA GLU A 25 -9.55 -0.17 -4.21
C GLU A 25 -10.84 0.64 -4.14
N ALA A 26 -10.83 1.67 -3.32
CA ALA A 26 -11.93 2.63 -3.18
C ALA A 26 -11.38 3.98 -2.73
N LEU A 27 -12.17 5.04 -2.91
CA LEU A 27 -11.84 6.36 -2.37
C LEU A 27 -11.76 6.29 -0.85
N SER A 28 -10.81 7.02 -0.28
CA SER A 28 -10.58 7.12 1.17
C SER A 28 -10.38 5.77 1.87
N GLN A 29 -9.78 4.81 1.16
CA GLN A 29 -9.40 3.52 1.71
C GLN A 29 -8.05 3.07 1.13
N PRO A 30 -7.14 2.52 1.95
CA PRO A 30 -5.95 1.85 1.44
C PRO A 30 -6.35 0.67 0.56
N PHE A 31 -5.80 0.58 -0.64
CA PHE A 31 -6.05 -0.58 -1.50
C PHE A 31 -5.54 -1.88 -0.87
N LYS A 32 -6.11 -2.99 -1.29
CA LYS A 32 -5.67 -4.34 -0.94
C LYS A 32 -5.54 -5.18 -2.20
N LEU A 33 -4.32 -5.66 -2.47
CA LEU A 33 -4.04 -6.63 -3.52
C LEU A 33 -3.59 -7.95 -2.88
N ALA A 34 -4.47 -8.92 -2.86
CA ALA A 34 -4.18 -10.28 -2.37
C ALA A 34 -3.76 -11.16 -3.54
N LEU A 35 -2.64 -11.88 -3.40
CA LEU A 35 -2.07 -12.75 -4.45
C LEU A 35 -1.81 -14.14 -3.91
N ASN A 36 -2.08 -15.15 -4.74
CA ASN A 36 -1.56 -16.50 -4.62
C ASN A 36 -0.49 -16.72 -5.69
N VAL A 37 0.65 -17.21 -5.28
CA VAL A 37 1.83 -17.33 -6.14
C VAL A 37 2.54 -18.66 -5.93
N ALA A 38 3.38 -19.04 -6.89
CA ALA A 38 4.20 -20.24 -6.80
C ALA A 38 5.65 -19.91 -7.18
N SER A 39 6.60 -20.37 -6.37
CA SER A 39 8.04 -20.25 -6.65
C SER A 39 8.72 -21.63 -6.62
N LYS A 40 9.81 -21.76 -7.37
CA LYS A 40 10.72 -22.90 -7.26
C LYS A 40 11.51 -22.86 -5.96
N ASP A 41 11.76 -21.65 -5.44
CA ASP A 41 12.35 -21.47 -4.13
C ASP A 41 11.32 -21.83 -3.04
N GLY A 42 11.63 -22.85 -2.27
CA GLY A 42 10.81 -23.34 -1.17
C GLY A 42 11.09 -22.65 0.17
N ASN A 43 12.01 -21.69 0.22
CA ASN A 43 12.49 -21.08 1.44
C ASN A 43 12.44 -19.54 1.44
N LEU A 44 11.47 -18.96 0.73
CA LEU A 44 11.27 -17.50 0.79
C LEU A 44 11.01 -17.09 2.23
N ASP A 45 11.78 -16.13 2.72
CA ASP A 45 11.72 -15.67 4.11
C ASP A 45 10.76 -14.47 4.25
N ALA A 46 9.76 -14.62 5.10
CA ALA A 46 8.82 -13.55 5.41
C ALA A 46 9.50 -12.32 6.02
N VAL A 47 10.56 -12.52 6.82
CA VAL A 47 11.28 -11.40 7.47
C VAL A 47 11.99 -10.52 6.44
N GLU A 48 12.50 -11.12 5.37
CA GLU A 48 13.16 -10.39 4.30
C GLU A 48 12.19 -9.69 3.35
N LEU A 49 10.95 -10.20 3.24
CA LEU A 49 9.96 -9.72 2.30
C LEU A 49 8.96 -8.71 2.90
N LEU A 50 8.58 -8.88 4.18
CA LEU A 50 7.63 -7.98 4.82
C LEU A 50 8.12 -6.53 4.84
N ASP A 51 7.19 -5.60 4.60
CA ASP A 51 7.43 -4.15 4.48
C ASP A 51 8.35 -3.74 3.32
N ARG A 52 8.67 -4.66 2.40
CA ARG A 52 9.40 -4.37 1.17
C ARG A 52 8.44 -4.03 0.04
N GLU A 53 8.92 -3.22 -0.89
CA GLU A 53 8.18 -2.85 -2.09
C GLU A 53 8.06 -4.04 -3.05
N ALA A 54 6.88 -4.19 -3.64
CA ALA A 54 6.58 -5.17 -4.65
C ALA A 54 5.60 -4.60 -5.68
N SER A 55 5.60 -5.14 -6.89
CA SER A 55 4.69 -4.68 -7.93
C SER A 55 4.14 -5.82 -8.77
N LEU A 56 2.81 -5.77 -9.02
CA LEU A 56 2.13 -6.60 -10.00
C LEU A 56 1.97 -5.79 -11.29
N THR A 57 2.44 -6.34 -12.41
CA THR A 57 2.17 -5.78 -13.72
C THR A 57 1.23 -6.70 -14.50
N ILE A 58 0.15 -6.12 -14.98
CA ILE A 58 -0.82 -6.75 -15.88
C ILE A 58 -0.44 -6.34 -17.29
N TRP A 59 -0.20 -7.33 -18.15
CA TRP A 59 0.16 -7.14 -19.55
C TRP A 59 -0.96 -7.58 -20.46
N GLN A 60 -1.17 -6.85 -21.51
CA GLN A 60 -2.05 -7.25 -22.62
C GLN A 60 -1.27 -7.18 -23.93
N ASP A 61 -1.19 -8.31 -24.62
CA ASP A 61 -0.52 -8.45 -25.93
C ASP A 61 0.95 -7.96 -25.93
N GLY A 62 1.62 -8.07 -24.78
CA GLY A 62 3.02 -7.66 -24.59
C GLY A 62 3.22 -6.23 -24.11
N GLU A 63 2.14 -5.44 -24.02
CA GLU A 63 2.18 -4.07 -23.50
C GLU A 63 1.67 -4.02 -22.05
N PRO A 64 2.27 -3.20 -21.17
CA PRO A 64 1.81 -3.06 -19.80
C PRO A 64 0.46 -2.31 -19.76
N LEU A 65 -0.60 -3.02 -19.39
CA LEU A 65 -1.94 -2.43 -19.23
C LEU A 65 -2.11 -1.70 -17.90
N ARG A 66 -1.61 -2.29 -16.83
CA ARG A 66 -1.69 -1.72 -15.49
C ARG A 66 -0.55 -2.23 -14.62
N ARG A 67 -0.03 -1.35 -13.78
CA ARG A 67 0.95 -1.70 -12.75
C ARG A 67 0.37 -1.32 -11.38
N VAL A 68 0.40 -2.24 -10.42
CA VAL A 68 -0.01 -1.99 -9.02
C VAL A 68 1.21 -2.24 -8.15
N HIS A 69 1.68 -1.22 -7.45
CA HIS A 69 2.81 -1.33 -6.54
C HIS A 69 2.41 -0.98 -5.11
N GLY A 70 3.11 -1.54 -4.16
CA GLY A 70 2.89 -1.31 -2.74
C GLY A 70 3.90 -2.06 -1.89
N ILE A 71 3.69 -2.06 -0.59
CA ILE A 71 4.48 -2.83 0.36
C ILE A 71 3.82 -4.18 0.64
N ILE A 72 4.63 -5.19 0.91
CA ILE A 72 4.14 -6.50 1.34
C ILE A 72 3.71 -6.40 2.80
N SER A 73 2.41 -6.41 3.05
CA SER A 73 1.84 -6.29 4.40
C SER A 73 1.60 -7.64 5.08
N GLU A 74 1.40 -8.68 4.29
CA GLU A 74 1.17 -10.04 4.75
C GLU A 74 1.92 -11.01 3.83
N PHE A 75 2.54 -12.03 4.40
CA PHE A 75 3.21 -13.08 3.67
C PHE A 75 2.98 -14.43 4.37
N GLY A 76 2.55 -15.43 3.63
CA GLY A 76 2.30 -16.77 4.14
C GLY A 76 2.85 -17.83 3.21
N ARG A 77 3.39 -18.91 3.80
CA ARG A 77 3.78 -20.09 3.08
C ARG A 77 2.65 -21.12 3.12
N GLY A 78 2.25 -21.58 1.96
CA GLY A 78 1.29 -22.64 1.76
C GLY A 78 1.94 -23.99 1.56
N ASP A 79 1.25 -24.87 0.85
CA ASP A 79 1.69 -26.23 0.61
C ASP A 79 2.90 -26.30 -0.32
N ARG A 80 3.73 -27.32 -0.11
CA ARG A 80 4.84 -27.66 -0.99
C ARG A 80 4.36 -28.69 -2.01
N GLY A 81 4.27 -28.25 -3.26
CA GLY A 81 4.01 -29.15 -4.38
C GLY A 81 5.29 -29.90 -4.81
N HIS A 82 5.16 -30.71 -5.86
CA HIS A 82 6.26 -31.55 -6.34
C HIS A 82 7.46 -30.75 -6.90
N ARG A 83 7.21 -29.59 -7.51
CA ARG A 83 8.23 -28.74 -8.15
C ARG A 83 8.21 -27.29 -7.69
N ARG A 84 7.19 -26.86 -6.97
CA ARG A 84 7.00 -25.48 -6.53
C ARG A 84 6.37 -25.44 -5.16
N THR A 85 6.68 -24.39 -4.41
CA THR A 85 6.03 -24.06 -3.15
C THR A 85 5.06 -22.93 -3.40
N PHE A 86 3.88 -23.03 -2.79
CA PHE A 86 2.85 -22.00 -2.89
C PHE A 86 3.02 -20.99 -1.76
N TYR A 87 2.74 -19.73 -2.08
CA TYR A 87 2.79 -18.64 -1.13
C TYR A 87 1.56 -17.73 -1.34
N SER A 88 1.13 -17.10 -0.27
CA SER A 88 0.14 -16.03 -0.30
C SER A 88 0.76 -14.74 0.18
N LEU A 89 0.42 -13.63 -0.45
CA LEU A 89 0.90 -12.32 -0.03
C LEU A 89 -0.17 -11.25 -0.27
N VAL A 90 -0.07 -10.18 0.50
CA VAL A 90 -0.94 -9.01 0.35
C VAL A 90 -0.08 -7.78 0.18
N LEU A 91 -0.33 -7.03 -0.89
CA LEU A 91 0.23 -5.70 -1.08
C LEU A 91 -0.77 -4.63 -0.63
N ARG A 92 -0.25 -3.61 0.03
CA ARG A 92 -0.99 -2.41 0.47
C ARG A 92 -0.17 -1.16 0.18
N PRO A 93 -0.78 0.02 0.11
CA PRO A 93 -0.02 1.27 0.00
C PRO A 93 0.81 1.50 1.28
N ALA A 94 1.92 2.23 1.18
CA ALA A 94 2.72 2.60 2.35
C ALA A 94 1.89 3.31 3.43
N LEU A 95 0.83 4.01 3.04
CA LEU A 95 -0.14 4.65 3.94
C LEU A 95 -0.72 3.66 4.98
N TRP A 96 -0.83 2.38 4.64
CA TRP A 96 -1.29 1.34 5.57
C TRP A 96 -0.42 1.22 6.83
N ARG A 97 0.86 1.59 6.79
CA ARG A 97 1.73 1.62 7.97
C ARG A 97 1.16 2.45 9.11
N LEU A 98 0.37 3.47 8.79
CA LEU A 98 -0.30 4.33 9.77
C LEU A 98 -1.42 3.61 10.56
N SER A 99 -1.91 2.47 10.07
CA SER A 99 -2.87 1.63 10.78
C SER A 99 -2.24 0.79 11.89
N LEU A 100 -0.91 0.64 11.89
CA LEU A 100 -0.18 -0.24 12.82
C LEU A 100 0.14 0.42 14.16
N ARG A 101 -0.07 1.72 14.30
CA ARG A 101 0.20 2.47 15.54
C ARG A 101 -1.04 3.19 16.02
N GLN A 102 -1.44 2.92 17.26
CA GLN A 102 -2.44 3.69 17.98
C GLN A 102 -1.75 4.76 18.83
N ASN A 103 -2.34 5.96 18.86
CA ASN A 103 -1.72 7.09 19.52
C ASN A 103 -2.75 7.97 20.27
N SER A 104 -2.21 8.82 21.17
CA SER A 104 -2.96 9.90 21.81
C SER A 104 -2.05 11.11 21.89
N ARG A 105 -2.38 12.16 21.13
CA ARG A 105 -1.60 13.41 21.09
C ARG A 105 -2.45 14.60 20.70
N ILE A 106 -1.94 15.78 21.00
CA ILE A 106 -2.60 17.05 20.75
C ILE A 106 -1.73 17.86 19.80
N PHE A 107 -2.34 18.32 18.71
CA PHE A 107 -1.76 19.31 17.82
C PHE A 107 -2.39 20.67 18.12
N GLN A 108 -1.57 21.72 18.18
CA GLN A 108 -2.01 23.08 18.53
C GLN A 108 -1.59 24.05 17.45
N LYS A 109 -2.53 24.92 17.03
CA LYS A 109 -2.29 25.98 16.04
C LYS A 109 -1.70 25.45 14.74
N VAL A 110 -2.22 24.32 14.26
CA VAL A 110 -1.80 23.64 13.03
C VAL A 110 -3.01 23.34 12.19
N ASP A 111 -2.88 23.44 10.88
CA ASP A 111 -3.90 23.06 9.94
C ASP A 111 -3.93 21.54 9.69
N PRO A 112 -5.05 20.97 9.26
CA PRO A 112 -5.20 19.54 9.04
C PRO A 112 -4.23 18.93 8.02
N LEU A 113 -3.88 19.63 6.94
CA LEU A 113 -2.96 19.11 5.92
C LEU A 113 -1.54 18.97 6.48
N THR A 114 -1.10 19.95 7.27
CA THR A 114 0.19 19.87 7.97
C THR A 114 0.21 18.70 8.96
N ILE A 115 -0.90 18.43 9.66
CA ILE A 115 -1.00 17.27 10.56
C ILE A 115 -0.87 15.97 9.76
N ILE A 116 -1.62 15.83 8.66
CA ILE A 116 -1.58 14.65 7.79
C ILE A 116 -0.16 14.42 7.26
N ASN A 117 0.47 15.47 6.75
CA ASN A 117 1.84 15.38 6.22
C ASN A 117 2.83 14.95 7.30
N THR A 118 2.74 15.54 8.49
CA THR A 118 3.60 15.18 9.64
C THR A 118 3.49 13.70 9.98
N LEU A 119 2.27 13.15 10.00
CA LEU A 119 2.03 11.74 10.30
C LEU A 119 2.59 10.82 9.20
N CYS A 120 2.49 11.23 7.94
CA CYS A 120 3.08 10.51 6.81
C CYS A 120 4.60 10.52 6.88
N ASP A 121 5.22 11.68 7.10
CA ASP A 121 6.68 11.85 7.18
C ASP A 121 7.29 11.02 8.32
N GLU A 122 6.63 10.96 9.48
CA GLU A 122 7.07 10.12 10.62
C GLU A 122 7.15 8.62 10.27
N ARG A 123 6.50 8.19 9.20
CA ARG A 123 6.49 6.80 8.72
C ARG A 123 7.21 6.61 7.39
N GLY A 124 7.94 7.63 6.94
CA GLY A 124 8.67 7.60 5.68
C GLY A 124 7.76 7.51 4.45
N ILE A 125 6.53 8.02 4.56
CA ILE A 125 5.59 8.11 3.45
C ILE A 125 5.74 9.51 2.84
N THR A 126 6.58 9.61 1.84
CA THR A 126 6.96 10.90 1.21
C THR A 126 6.24 11.17 -0.10
N ASP A 127 5.60 10.16 -0.67
CA ASP A 127 4.90 10.24 -1.95
C ASP A 127 3.42 10.62 -1.73
N VAL A 128 3.21 11.81 -1.18
CA VAL A 128 1.89 12.37 -0.88
C VAL A 128 1.78 13.73 -1.52
N SER A 129 0.71 13.97 -2.28
CA SER A 129 0.41 15.26 -2.85
C SER A 129 -1.01 15.72 -2.47
N PHE A 130 -1.16 17.01 -2.28
CA PHE A 130 -2.44 17.61 -1.93
C PHE A 130 -2.96 18.47 -3.10
N ALA A 131 -4.17 18.16 -3.55
CA ALA A 131 -4.89 18.95 -4.54
C ALA A 131 -6.14 19.52 -3.88
N VAL A 132 -6.01 20.68 -3.24
CA VAL A 132 -7.08 21.34 -2.50
C VAL A 132 -7.46 22.66 -3.16
N THR A 133 -8.75 22.95 -3.21
CA THR A 133 -9.26 24.22 -3.78
C THR A 133 -9.17 25.37 -2.77
N ARG A 134 -9.21 25.03 -1.49
CA ARG A 134 -9.10 25.96 -0.37
C ARG A 134 -8.23 25.34 0.71
N GLU A 135 -7.24 26.09 1.18
CA GLU A 135 -6.43 25.66 2.31
C GLU A 135 -7.29 25.64 3.59
N PRO A 136 -7.24 24.53 4.36
CA PRO A 136 -7.89 24.46 5.65
C PRO A 136 -7.34 25.48 6.65
N GLU A 137 -8.21 25.99 7.52
CA GLU A 137 -7.80 26.92 8.56
C GLU A 137 -7.05 26.21 9.68
N GLN A 138 -6.14 26.95 10.33
CA GLN A 138 -5.47 26.47 11.53
C GLN A 138 -6.50 26.18 12.61
N ARG A 139 -6.34 25.05 13.29
CA ARG A 139 -7.15 24.66 14.43
C ARG A 139 -6.43 25.02 15.73
N GLU A 140 -7.15 25.64 16.66
CA GLU A 140 -6.61 25.93 18.01
C GLU A 140 -6.12 24.65 18.68
N TYR A 141 -6.92 23.59 18.59
CA TYR A 141 -6.60 22.24 19.05
C TYR A 141 -7.11 21.19 18.07
N CYS A 142 -6.32 20.16 17.85
CA CYS A 142 -6.73 18.96 17.16
C CYS A 142 -6.22 17.74 17.92
N VAL A 143 -7.13 16.88 18.39
CA VAL A 143 -6.81 15.79 19.30
C VAL A 143 -6.96 14.46 18.60
N GLN A 144 -5.88 13.69 18.62
CA GLN A 144 -5.90 12.25 18.38
C GLN A 144 -6.07 11.56 19.72
N TYR A 145 -7.09 10.70 19.88
CA TYR A 145 -7.33 10.01 21.14
C TYR A 145 -7.65 8.55 20.91
N ARG A 146 -6.71 7.67 21.31
CA ARG A 146 -6.86 6.21 21.24
C ARG A 146 -7.33 5.69 19.87
N GLU A 147 -6.88 6.32 18.81
CA GLU A 147 -7.15 5.91 17.43
C GLU A 147 -5.84 5.68 16.68
N THR A 148 -5.87 4.91 15.60
CA THR A 148 -4.69 4.72 14.76
C THR A 148 -4.36 6.01 14.02
N ASP A 149 -3.09 6.18 13.64
CA ASP A 149 -2.68 7.35 12.85
C ASP A 149 -3.47 7.41 11.54
N LEU A 150 -3.78 6.24 10.93
CA LEU A 150 -4.61 6.17 9.73
C LEU A 150 -6.05 6.64 9.99
N ALA A 151 -6.71 6.11 11.03
CA ALA A 151 -8.07 6.52 11.38
C ALA A 151 -8.17 8.01 11.69
N PHE A 152 -7.14 8.57 12.34
CA PHE A 152 -7.04 9.99 12.61
C PHE A 152 -6.94 10.83 11.32
N ILE A 153 -6.08 10.43 10.38
CA ILE A 153 -5.97 11.09 9.07
C ILE A 153 -7.29 11.01 8.30
N GLU A 154 -7.91 9.84 8.25
CA GLU A 154 -9.19 9.64 7.56
C GLU A 154 -10.29 10.51 8.15
N ARG A 155 -10.34 10.63 9.48
CA ARG A 155 -11.28 11.52 10.16
C ARG A 155 -11.02 12.99 9.84
N LEU A 156 -9.76 13.45 9.89
CA LEU A 156 -9.39 14.82 9.53
C LEU A 156 -9.74 15.14 8.08
N ALA A 157 -9.43 14.24 7.17
CA ALA A 157 -9.77 14.40 5.75
C ALA A 157 -11.30 14.52 5.56
N ALA A 158 -12.08 13.65 6.20
CA ALA A 158 -13.54 13.69 6.13
C ALA A 158 -14.12 15.01 6.71
N GLU A 159 -13.58 15.52 7.82
CA GLU A 159 -13.98 16.79 8.42
C GLU A 159 -13.74 17.99 7.48
N GLU A 160 -12.68 17.93 6.67
CA GLU A 160 -12.37 18.96 5.65
C GLU A 160 -13.05 18.71 4.29
N GLY A 161 -13.84 17.64 4.16
CA GLY A 161 -14.45 17.26 2.88
C GLY A 161 -13.45 16.73 1.85
N LEU A 162 -12.30 16.25 2.30
CA LEU A 162 -11.25 15.69 1.45
C LEU A 162 -11.43 14.18 1.31
N PHE A 163 -11.01 13.67 0.17
CA PHE A 163 -10.86 12.24 -0.09
C PHE A 163 -9.47 11.97 -0.66
N TYR A 164 -9.00 10.72 -0.54
CA TYR A 164 -7.75 10.31 -1.14
C TYR A 164 -7.94 9.07 -2.02
N PHE A 165 -7.00 8.87 -2.91
CA PHE A 165 -6.89 7.70 -3.77
C PHE A 165 -5.42 7.41 -4.07
N HIS A 166 -5.15 6.25 -4.66
CA HIS A 166 -3.80 5.82 -5.00
C HIS A 166 -3.60 5.88 -6.51
N GLU A 167 -2.56 6.57 -6.94
CA GLU A 167 -2.12 6.58 -8.33
C GLU A 167 -0.97 5.59 -8.51
N PHE A 168 -1.03 4.84 -9.58
CA PHE A 168 -0.01 3.86 -9.94
C PHE A 168 0.68 4.32 -11.23
N GLU A 169 1.68 5.19 -11.10
CA GLU A 169 2.49 5.58 -12.24
C GLU A 169 3.42 4.45 -12.66
N ALA A 170 3.67 4.35 -13.98
CA ALA A 170 4.73 3.52 -14.50
C ALA A 170 6.07 4.16 -14.07
N ARG A 171 6.66 3.70 -12.97
CA ARG A 171 8.06 4.02 -12.69
C ARG A 171 8.88 3.25 -13.72
N ASP A 172 9.38 3.96 -14.72
CA ASP A 172 10.44 3.46 -15.58
C ASP A 172 11.68 3.26 -14.69
N GLY A 173 12.09 2.00 -14.53
CA GLY A 173 13.26 1.61 -13.78
C GLY A 173 14.55 1.88 -14.55
#